data_eac82cadb965a1384b7525bb43750990
#
_entry.id   eac82cadb965a1384b7525bb43750990
#
_cell.length_a   1.000
_cell.length_b   1.000
_cell.length_c   1.000
_cell.angle_alpha   90.00
_cell.angle_beta   90.00
_cell.angle_gamma   90.00
#
_symmetry.space_group_name_H-M   'P 1'
#
loop_
_entity.id
_entity.type
_entity.pdbx_description
1 polymer ?
#
loop_
_entity_poly.entity_id
_entity_poly.type
_entity_poly.pdbx_seq_one_letter_code
_entity_poly.pdbx_strand_id
1 'polypeptide(L)'
;ADRFLQPLLKQQPNVIGKNKPKQPFNLFRFWLFIWQPLFLLGIVLVLIALARYFFYPIYVRFSFLGWMLVFPCVWFLLIRIVSAMRTRMWLEDGKLYLHYSSGFVFHTIVAPATNIASIQVTRTKTGRKCGLCNVFFYLQGKTMHRHKLTGVSESVWQQILAELEQMKDL
;
A
#
# COMPACT_ATOMS: atom_id res chain seq x y z
N ALA A 1 -23.87 -12.91 -23.77
CA ALA A 1 -22.65 -12.52 -23.03
C ALA A 1 -22.90 -12.47 -21.51
N ASP A 2 -24.12 -12.15 -21.06
CA ASP A 2 -24.42 -11.90 -19.63
C ASP A 2 -24.53 -13.16 -18.74
N ARG A 3 -24.71 -14.35 -19.33
CA ARG A 3 -24.83 -15.59 -18.55
C ARG A 3 -23.52 -16.09 -17.93
N PHE A 4 -22.37 -15.64 -18.43
CA PHE A 4 -21.05 -16.05 -17.90
C PHE A 4 -20.57 -15.16 -16.75
N LEU A 5 -21.08 -13.94 -16.60
CA LEU A 5 -20.66 -13.01 -15.54
C LEU A 5 -21.47 -13.18 -14.24
N GLN A 6 -22.67 -13.73 -14.30
CA GLN A 6 -23.52 -13.93 -13.12
C GLN A 6 -22.91 -14.86 -12.05
N PRO A 7 -22.25 -15.98 -12.37
CA PRO A 7 -21.63 -16.81 -11.32
C PRO A 7 -20.41 -16.16 -10.69
N LEU A 8 -19.68 -15.29 -11.42
CA LEU A 8 -18.53 -14.56 -10.89
C LEU A 8 -18.94 -13.41 -9.96
N LEU A 9 -20.07 -12.76 -10.23
CA LEU A 9 -20.63 -11.71 -9.37
C LEU A 9 -21.28 -12.27 -8.10
N LYS A 10 -21.87 -13.49 -8.17
CA LYS A 10 -22.40 -14.19 -6.99
C LYS A 10 -21.31 -14.74 -6.07
N GLN A 11 -20.07 -14.88 -6.54
CA GLN A 11 -18.93 -15.29 -5.73
C GLN A 11 -18.12 -14.12 -5.16
N GLN A 12 -18.59 -12.86 -5.25
CA GLN A 12 -18.11 -11.87 -4.31
C GLN A 12 -18.69 -12.26 -2.94
N PRO A 13 -17.92 -12.90 -2.06
CA PRO A 13 -18.37 -13.09 -0.71
C PRO A 13 -18.66 -11.69 -0.19
N ASN A 14 -19.77 -11.54 0.53
CA ASN A 14 -20.04 -10.37 1.36
C ASN A 14 -18.88 -10.25 2.36
N VAL A 15 -17.77 -9.69 1.92
CA VAL A 15 -16.52 -9.48 2.66
C VAL A 15 -16.70 -8.34 3.69
N ILE A 16 -17.91 -8.17 4.17
CA ILE A 16 -18.29 -7.45 5.38
C ILE A 16 -18.27 -8.45 6.54
N GLY A 17 -17.27 -9.29 6.57
CA GLY A 17 -17.09 -10.35 7.55
C GLY A 17 -16.38 -9.85 8.81
N LYS A 18 -16.91 -10.27 9.88
CA LYS A 18 -16.85 -9.86 11.28
C LYS A 18 -15.48 -9.82 11.99
N ASN A 19 -14.36 -10.24 11.42
CA ASN A 19 -13.09 -10.33 12.16
C ASN A 19 -11.87 -10.04 11.30
N LYS A 20 -11.89 -8.92 10.54
CA LYS A 20 -10.66 -8.48 9.88
C LYS A 20 -9.64 -8.10 10.94
N PRO A 21 -8.48 -8.77 11.03
CA PRO A 21 -7.44 -8.37 11.97
C PRO A 21 -7.08 -6.92 11.68
N LYS A 22 -7.40 -6.05 12.64
CA LYS A 22 -6.98 -4.64 12.58
C LYS A 22 -5.47 -4.66 12.70
N GLN A 23 -4.77 -4.37 11.61
CA GLN A 23 -3.33 -4.15 11.73
C GLN A 23 -3.10 -3.05 12.77
N PRO A 24 -2.23 -3.28 13.76
CA PRO A 24 -1.95 -2.27 14.77
C PRO A 24 -1.48 -1.00 14.07
N PHE A 25 -2.01 0.15 14.51
CA PHE A 25 -1.59 1.44 13.99
C PHE A 25 -0.11 1.63 14.35
N ASN A 26 0.76 1.60 13.35
CA ASN A 26 2.17 1.83 13.55
C ASN A 26 2.53 3.18 12.93
N LEU A 27 2.84 4.15 13.79
CA LEU A 27 3.18 5.52 13.41
C LEU A 27 4.36 5.55 12.42
N PHE A 28 5.31 4.63 12.57
CA PHE A 28 6.47 4.54 11.71
C PHE A 28 6.13 4.00 10.31
N ARG A 29 5.17 3.07 10.22
CA ARG A 29 4.62 2.62 8.94
C ARG A 29 3.99 3.79 8.17
N PHE A 30 3.18 4.59 8.89
CA PHE A 30 2.56 5.78 8.34
C PHE A 30 3.61 6.78 7.84
N TRP A 31 4.65 7.03 8.64
CA TRP A 31 5.79 7.87 8.27
C TRP A 31 6.51 7.40 7.01
N LEU A 32 6.73 6.09 6.84
CA LEU A 32 7.37 5.50 5.67
C LEU A 32 6.63 5.81 4.34
N PHE A 33 5.30 5.93 4.39
CA PHE A 33 4.50 6.26 3.21
C PHE A 33 4.46 7.76 2.93
N ILE A 34 4.53 8.59 3.96
CA ILE A 34 4.29 10.04 3.88
C ILE A 34 5.58 10.83 3.69
N TRP A 35 6.70 10.33 4.18
CA TRP A 35 7.98 11.03 4.14
C TRP A 35 8.36 11.51 2.73
N GLN A 36 8.20 10.69 1.71
CA GLN A 36 8.54 11.04 0.32
C GLN A 36 7.74 12.23 -0.23
N PRO A 37 6.38 12.21 -0.19
CA PRO A 37 5.60 13.36 -0.65
C PRO A 37 5.74 14.58 0.25
N LEU A 38 5.98 14.41 1.54
CA LEU A 38 6.22 15.52 2.46
C LEU A 38 7.54 16.23 2.12
N PHE A 39 8.60 15.48 1.85
CA PHE A 39 9.89 16.02 1.43
C PHE A 39 9.78 16.78 0.09
N LEU A 40 9.06 16.21 -0.88
CA LEU A 40 8.81 16.87 -2.16
C LEU A 40 8.04 18.18 -1.99
N LEU A 41 7.00 18.18 -1.16
CA LEU A 41 6.22 19.37 -0.83
C LEU A 41 7.12 20.43 -0.16
N GLY A 42 7.99 20.02 0.77
CA GLY A 42 8.96 20.91 1.41
C GLY A 42 9.90 21.59 0.42
N ILE A 43 10.44 20.83 -0.53
CA ILE A 43 11.29 21.38 -1.59
C ILE A 43 10.53 22.42 -2.41
N VAL A 44 9.32 22.11 -2.84
CA VAL A 44 8.48 23.03 -3.64
C VAL A 44 8.21 24.32 -2.86
N LEU A 45 7.87 24.23 -1.59
CA LEU A 45 7.63 25.42 -0.75
C LEU A 45 8.89 26.27 -0.56
N VAL A 46 10.06 25.64 -0.38
CA VAL A 46 11.36 26.35 -0.30
C VAL A 46 11.66 27.06 -1.60
N LEU A 47 11.45 26.40 -2.74
CA LEU A 47 11.67 27.04 -4.06
C LEU A 47 10.74 28.24 -4.29
N ILE A 48 9.47 28.12 -3.88
CA ILE A 48 8.53 29.25 -3.94
C ILE A 48 8.97 30.40 -3.03
N ALA A 49 9.44 30.09 -1.82
CA ALA A 49 9.94 31.12 -0.90
C ALA A 49 11.20 31.84 -1.45
N LEU A 50 12.14 31.08 -2.02
CA LEU A 50 13.33 31.63 -2.68
C LEU A 50 12.96 32.49 -3.89
N ALA A 51 12.05 32.02 -4.74
CA ALA A 51 11.56 32.78 -5.88
C ALA A 51 10.90 34.11 -5.46
N ARG A 52 10.13 34.08 -4.37
CA ARG A 52 9.53 35.29 -3.78
C ARG A 52 10.58 36.25 -3.25
N TYR A 53 11.64 35.75 -2.62
CA TYR A 53 12.68 36.58 -2.02
C TYR A 53 13.59 37.23 -3.08
N PHE A 54 14.08 36.45 -4.05
CA PHE A 54 15.06 36.95 -5.04
C PHE A 54 14.43 37.58 -6.28
N PHE A 55 13.22 37.12 -6.66
CA PHE A 55 12.58 37.50 -7.92
C PHE A 55 11.17 38.04 -7.71
N TYR A 56 10.98 38.87 -6.67
CA TYR A 56 9.68 39.37 -6.29
C TYR A 56 8.80 39.88 -7.43
N PRO A 57 9.28 40.77 -8.34
CA PRO A 57 8.45 41.29 -9.43
C PRO A 57 8.01 40.21 -10.42
N ILE A 58 8.86 39.20 -10.66
CA ILE A 58 8.55 38.07 -11.54
C ILE A 58 7.60 37.12 -10.80
N TYR A 59 7.86 36.88 -9.51
CA TYR A 59 7.03 36.02 -8.69
C TYR A 59 5.59 36.51 -8.62
N VAL A 60 5.32 37.79 -8.41
CA VAL A 60 3.95 38.34 -8.36
C VAL A 60 3.20 38.05 -9.66
N ARG A 61 3.88 38.16 -10.79
CA ARG A 61 3.30 37.93 -12.12
C ARG A 61 2.97 36.45 -12.38
N PHE A 62 3.77 35.56 -11.84
CA PHE A 62 3.68 34.10 -12.04
C PHE A 62 3.35 33.31 -10.78
N SER A 63 2.84 33.95 -9.73
CA SER A 63 2.50 33.31 -8.45
C SER A 63 1.55 32.12 -8.60
N PHE A 64 0.65 32.19 -9.56
CA PHE A 64 -0.28 31.13 -9.92
C PHE A 64 0.44 29.82 -10.32
N LEU A 65 1.60 29.87 -11.01
CA LEU A 65 2.39 28.68 -11.34
C LEU A 65 2.94 27.97 -10.09
N GLY A 66 3.31 28.73 -9.06
CA GLY A 66 3.73 28.17 -7.78
C GLY A 66 2.62 27.33 -7.14
N TRP A 67 1.41 27.85 -7.12
CA TRP A 67 0.23 27.12 -6.59
C TRP A 67 -0.12 25.90 -7.44
N MET A 68 0.03 25.97 -8.76
CA MET A 68 -0.15 24.80 -9.63
C MET A 68 0.85 23.66 -9.32
N LEU A 69 2.04 23.97 -8.82
CA LEU A 69 3.00 22.95 -8.38
C LEU A 69 2.65 22.36 -6.99
N VAL A 70 2.11 23.17 -6.09
CA VAL A 70 1.72 22.72 -4.75
C VAL A 70 0.56 21.73 -4.81
N PHE A 71 -0.44 21.99 -5.66
CA PHE A 71 -1.63 21.16 -5.76
C PHE A 71 -1.35 19.67 -6.02
N PRO A 72 -0.56 19.27 -7.05
CA PRO A 72 -0.25 17.86 -7.26
C PRO A 72 0.57 17.25 -6.12
N CYS A 73 1.41 18.01 -5.43
CA CYS A 73 2.16 17.53 -4.27
C CYS A 73 1.22 17.18 -3.11
N VAL A 74 0.26 18.05 -2.81
CA VAL A 74 -0.76 17.82 -1.78
C VAL A 74 -1.65 16.63 -2.17
N TRP A 75 -2.06 16.57 -3.43
CA TRP A 75 -2.85 15.45 -3.96
C TRP A 75 -2.11 14.11 -3.82
N PHE A 76 -0.83 14.10 -4.18
CA PHE A 76 0.02 12.92 -4.02
C PHE A 76 0.17 12.51 -2.55
N LEU A 77 0.32 13.49 -1.64
CA LEU A 77 0.35 13.25 -0.20
C LEU A 77 -0.95 12.58 0.28
N LEU A 78 -2.11 13.09 -0.11
CA LEU A 78 -3.41 12.52 0.26
C LEU A 78 -3.56 11.07 -0.21
N ILE A 79 -3.17 10.77 -1.45
CA ILE A 79 -3.21 9.41 -1.97
C ILE A 79 -2.32 8.48 -1.16
N ARG A 80 -1.12 8.92 -0.76
CA ARG A 80 -0.20 8.13 0.05
C ARG A 80 -0.76 7.87 1.45
N ILE A 81 -1.43 8.84 2.05
CA ILE A 81 -2.14 8.68 3.33
C ILE A 81 -3.23 7.61 3.22
N VAL A 82 -4.10 7.73 2.22
CA VAL A 82 -5.16 6.74 1.98
C VAL A 82 -4.59 5.36 1.70
N SER A 83 -3.49 5.28 0.93
CA SER A 83 -2.77 4.04 0.67
C SER A 83 -2.24 3.37 1.94
N ALA A 84 -1.60 4.15 2.83
CA ALA A 84 -1.09 3.65 4.09
C ALA A 84 -2.21 3.08 4.99
N MET A 85 -3.37 3.74 5.01
CA MET A 85 -4.53 3.30 5.79
C MET A 85 -5.21 2.05 5.22
N ARG A 86 -5.21 1.89 3.90
CA ARG A 86 -5.93 0.80 3.21
C ARG A 86 -5.10 -0.46 2.99
N THR A 87 -3.77 -0.40 3.10
CA THR A 87 -2.93 -1.60 2.92
C THR A 87 -3.18 -2.59 4.07
N ARG A 88 -3.74 -3.75 3.76
CA ARG A 88 -4.08 -4.81 4.71
C ARG A 88 -3.81 -6.17 4.10
N MET A 89 -3.58 -7.15 4.98
CA MET A 89 -3.37 -8.54 4.60
C MET A 89 -4.01 -9.42 5.68
N TRP A 90 -4.75 -10.45 5.28
CA TRP A 90 -5.30 -11.44 6.20
C TRP A 90 -5.55 -12.75 5.46
N LEU A 91 -5.66 -13.82 6.23
CA LEU A 91 -6.01 -15.14 5.77
C LEU A 91 -7.38 -15.49 6.32
N GLU A 92 -8.26 -16.04 5.49
CA GLU A 92 -9.62 -16.45 5.88
C GLU A 92 -10.07 -17.59 4.95
N ASP A 93 -10.58 -18.67 5.53
CA ASP A 93 -11.08 -19.85 4.79
C ASP A 93 -10.09 -20.42 3.76
N GLY A 94 -8.80 -20.48 4.11
CA GLY A 94 -7.76 -20.97 3.20
C GLY A 94 -7.47 -20.04 2.01
N LYS A 95 -7.96 -18.80 2.03
CA LYS A 95 -7.72 -17.78 1.01
C LYS A 95 -6.95 -16.62 1.59
N LEU A 96 -5.92 -16.21 0.88
CA LEU A 96 -5.13 -15.02 1.21
C LEU A 96 -5.78 -13.79 0.57
N TYR A 97 -6.09 -12.81 1.38
CA TYR A 97 -6.63 -11.51 0.97
C TYR A 97 -5.53 -10.45 1.07
N LEU A 98 -5.23 -9.81 -0.04
CA LEU A 98 -4.24 -8.73 -0.13
C LEU A 98 -4.93 -7.46 -0.59
N HIS A 99 -4.90 -6.42 0.24
CA HIS A 99 -5.29 -5.07 -0.13
C HIS A 99 -4.07 -4.17 -0.09
N TYR A 100 -3.68 -3.62 -1.21
CA TYR A 100 -2.58 -2.68 -1.29
C TYR A 100 -2.78 -1.68 -2.44
N SER A 101 -2.00 -0.61 -2.46
CA SER A 101 -2.00 0.33 -3.56
C SER A 101 -0.65 0.32 -4.28
N SER A 102 -0.71 0.46 -5.59
CA SER A 102 0.43 0.71 -6.47
C SER A 102 0.21 2.06 -7.15
N GLY A 103 0.81 3.11 -6.57
CA GLY A 103 0.53 4.49 -7.00
C GLY A 103 -0.93 4.89 -6.76
N PHE A 104 -1.66 5.20 -7.82
CA PHE A 104 -3.07 5.60 -7.78
C PHE A 104 -4.06 4.43 -7.84
N VAL A 105 -3.57 3.22 -8.12
CA VAL A 105 -4.42 2.04 -8.29
C VAL A 105 -4.48 1.25 -6.99
N PHE A 106 -5.69 0.94 -6.56
CA PHE A 106 -5.95 0.08 -5.42
C PHE A 106 -6.21 -1.34 -5.91
N HIS A 107 -5.39 -2.27 -5.43
CA HIS A 107 -5.51 -3.68 -5.77
C HIS A 107 -6.16 -4.45 -4.62
N THR A 108 -7.13 -5.26 -4.96
CA THR A 108 -7.70 -6.28 -4.07
C THR A 108 -7.47 -7.62 -4.71
N ILE A 109 -6.69 -8.46 -4.07
CA ILE A 109 -6.36 -9.79 -4.56
C ILE A 109 -6.86 -10.81 -3.57
N VAL A 110 -7.53 -11.82 -4.08
CA VAL A 110 -7.96 -12.99 -3.33
C VAL A 110 -7.34 -14.20 -4.01
N ALA A 111 -6.47 -14.90 -3.32
CA ALA A 111 -5.82 -16.09 -3.85
C ALA A 111 -5.96 -17.25 -2.87
N PRO A 112 -6.29 -18.45 -3.34
CA PRO A 112 -6.21 -19.64 -2.50
C PRO A 112 -4.78 -19.82 -1.98
N ALA A 113 -4.61 -20.25 -0.75
CA ALA A 113 -3.29 -20.49 -0.17
C ALA A 113 -2.44 -21.48 -0.99
N THR A 114 -3.11 -22.41 -1.66
CA THR A 114 -2.48 -23.39 -2.58
C THR A 114 -1.85 -22.77 -3.82
N ASN A 115 -2.28 -21.58 -4.24
CA ASN A 115 -1.75 -20.89 -5.41
C ASN A 115 -0.54 -20.00 -5.09
N ILE A 116 -0.07 -19.99 -3.84
CA ILE A 116 1.13 -19.26 -3.44
C ILE A 116 2.36 -20.10 -3.83
N ALA A 117 3.04 -19.68 -4.90
CA ALA A 117 4.25 -20.36 -5.38
C ALA A 117 5.45 -20.12 -4.45
N SER A 118 5.65 -18.89 -4.04
CA SER A 118 6.71 -18.53 -3.09
C SER A 118 6.42 -17.21 -2.38
N ILE A 119 7.04 -17.06 -1.22
CA ILE A 119 6.96 -15.83 -0.42
C ILE A 119 8.37 -15.37 -0.12
N GLN A 120 8.67 -14.12 -0.43
CA GLN A 120 9.95 -13.51 -0.12
C GLN A 120 9.75 -12.36 0.87
N VAL A 121 10.45 -12.40 2.00
CA VAL A 121 10.40 -11.35 3.01
C VAL A 121 11.70 -10.57 3.00
N THR A 122 11.62 -9.27 2.82
CA THR A 122 12.78 -8.38 2.90
C THR A 122 12.64 -7.43 4.07
N ARG A 123 13.70 -7.33 4.86
CA ARG A 123 13.77 -6.44 6.02
C ARG A 123 14.83 -5.38 5.76
N THR A 124 14.43 -4.12 5.68
CA THR A 124 15.37 -2.99 5.66
C THR A 124 15.95 -2.78 7.06
N LYS A 125 17.15 -2.16 7.16
CA LYS A 125 17.77 -1.85 8.45
C LYS A 125 16.83 -1.08 9.38
N THR A 126 16.14 -0.08 8.82
CA THR A 126 15.15 0.74 9.52
C THR A 126 13.88 -0.04 9.85
N GLY A 127 13.39 -0.85 8.91
CA GLY A 127 12.22 -1.72 9.12
C GLY A 127 12.43 -2.71 10.25
N ARG A 128 13.63 -3.31 10.36
CA ARG A 128 13.97 -4.24 11.45
C ARG A 128 13.88 -3.57 12.83
N LYS A 129 14.36 -2.32 12.96
CA LYS A 129 14.26 -1.57 14.23
C LYS A 129 12.81 -1.24 14.61
N CYS A 130 11.91 -1.16 13.64
CA CYS A 130 10.53 -0.76 13.81
C CYS A 130 9.53 -1.92 13.71
N GLY A 131 10.01 -3.17 13.65
CA GLY A 131 9.16 -4.36 13.52
C GLY A 131 8.35 -4.37 12.22
N LEU A 132 8.92 -3.86 11.11
CA LEU A 132 8.28 -3.81 9.81
C LEU A 132 9.07 -4.60 8.77
N CYS A 133 8.35 -5.32 7.92
CA CYS A 133 8.91 -6.05 6.78
C CYS A 133 8.16 -5.73 5.48
N ASN A 134 8.83 -5.99 4.37
CA ASN A 134 8.22 -5.98 3.05
C ASN A 134 8.02 -7.42 2.61
N VAL A 135 6.79 -7.78 2.27
CA VAL A 135 6.42 -9.13 1.86
C VAL A 135 6.10 -9.13 0.37
N PHE A 136 6.70 -10.06 -0.34
CA PHE A 136 6.46 -10.28 -1.75
C PHE A 136 5.79 -11.65 -1.91
N PHE A 137 4.61 -11.65 -2.50
CA PHE A 137 3.89 -12.86 -2.85
C PHE A 137 4.06 -13.13 -4.32
N TYR A 138 4.44 -14.35 -4.64
CA TYR A 138 4.46 -14.87 -6.00
C TYR A 138 3.31 -15.84 -6.15
N LEU A 139 2.30 -15.42 -6.88
CA LEU A 139 1.10 -16.23 -7.11
C LEU A 139 1.24 -16.99 -8.42
N GLN A 140 0.93 -18.28 -8.38
CA GLN A 140 0.90 -19.14 -9.55
C GLN A 140 -0.44 -18.94 -10.28
N GLY A 141 -0.37 -18.60 -11.56
CA GLY A 141 -1.51 -18.41 -12.47
C GLY A 141 -1.07 -18.74 -13.90
N LYS A 142 -1.80 -18.25 -14.90
CA LYS A 142 -1.34 -18.33 -16.31
C LYS A 142 0.03 -17.68 -16.52
N THR A 143 0.31 -16.63 -15.72
CA THR A 143 1.60 -15.96 -15.60
C THR A 143 1.92 -15.77 -14.12
N MET A 144 3.21 -15.79 -13.77
CA MET A 144 3.64 -15.58 -12.40
C MET A 144 3.50 -14.10 -12.04
N HIS A 145 2.60 -13.77 -11.14
CA HIS A 145 2.37 -12.39 -10.71
C HIS A 145 3.04 -12.12 -9.37
N ARG A 146 3.84 -11.04 -9.34
CA ARG A 146 4.52 -10.57 -8.13
C ARG A 146 3.73 -9.44 -7.48
N HIS A 147 3.32 -9.63 -6.25
CA HIS A 147 2.63 -8.63 -5.45
C HIS A 147 3.48 -8.19 -4.27
N LYS A 148 3.72 -6.89 -4.13
CA LYS A 148 4.55 -6.31 -3.08
C LYS A 148 3.68 -5.59 -2.07
N LEU A 149 3.74 -6.04 -0.82
CA LEU A 149 3.22 -5.31 0.33
C LEU A 149 4.37 -4.68 1.11
N THR A 150 4.30 -3.38 1.30
CA THR A 150 5.33 -2.62 2.01
C THR A 150 4.85 -2.26 3.41
N GLY A 151 5.75 -2.36 4.39
CA GLY A 151 5.47 -1.93 5.76
C GLY A 151 4.45 -2.79 6.49
N VAL A 152 4.49 -4.10 6.30
CA VAL A 152 3.70 -5.08 7.06
C VAL A 152 4.32 -5.23 8.45
N SER A 153 3.48 -5.25 9.51
CA SER A 153 3.96 -5.55 10.85
C SER A 153 4.49 -6.98 10.92
N GLU A 154 5.66 -7.16 11.53
CA GLU A 154 6.30 -8.48 11.65
C GLU A 154 5.42 -9.46 12.44
N SER A 155 4.70 -8.98 13.46
CA SER A 155 3.76 -9.80 14.25
C SER A 155 2.61 -10.34 13.39
N VAL A 156 2.02 -9.49 12.54
CA VAL A 156 0.95 -9.90 11.61
C VAL A 156 1.49 -10.88 10.57
N TRP A 157 2.70 -10.65 10.09
CA TRP A 157 3.35 -11.56 9.17
C TRP A 157 3.58 -12.95 9.79
N GLN A 158 4.09 -13.00 11.02
CA GLN A 158 4.34 -14.27 11.71
C GLN A 158 3.04 -15.05 11.97
N GLN A 159 1.94 -14.37 12.32
CA GLN A 159 0.63 -15.01 12.46
C GLN A 159 0.18 -15.66 11.15
N ILE A 160 0.26 -14.92 10.03
CA ILE A 160 -0.15 -15.45 8.72
C ILE A 160 0.77 -16.59 8.28
N LEU A 161 2.06 -16.52 8.59
CA LEU A 161 2.99 -17.60 8.27
C LEU A 161 2.63 -18.87 9.04
N ALA A 162 2.36 -18.76 10.33
CA ALA A 162 1.94 -19.91 11.15
C ALA A 162 0.63 -20.54 10.66
N GLU A 163 -0.34 -19.72 10.26
CA GLU A 163 -1.60 -20.21 9.68
C GLU A 163 -1.39 -20.89 8.31
N LEU A 164 -0.46 -20.37 7.49
CA LEU A 164 -0.11 -20.98 6.20
C LEU A 164 0.63 -22.32 6.36
N GLU A 165 1.49 -22.44 7.37
CA GLU A 165 2.21 -23.68 7.70
C GLU A 165 1.22 -24.74 8.17
N GLN A 166 0.29 -24.41 9.07
CA GLN A 166 -0.75 -25.34 9.52
C GLN A 166 -1.62 -25.87 8.37
N MET A 167 -1.87 -25.07 7.34
CA MET A 167 -2.64 -25.52 6.18
C MET A 167 -1.85 -26.40 5.21
N LYS A 168 -0.53 -26.36 5.23
CA LYS A 168 0.32 -27.23 4.41
C LYS A 168 0.45 -28.62 4.99
N ASP A 169 0.26 -28.76 6.30
CA ASP A 169 0.38 -30.03 7.03
C ASP A 169 -0.95 -30.78 7.09
N LEU A 170 -2.02 -30.25 6.52
CA LEU A 170 -3.35 -30.86 6.32
C LEU A 170 -3.53 -31.37 4.89
#